data_a3d3ece596f470988e9a62208cd83eba
#
_entry.id   a3d3ece596f470988e9a62208cd83eba
#
_cell.length_a   1.000
_cell.length_b   1.000
_cell.length_c   1.000
_cell.angle_alpha   90.00
_cell.angle_beta   90.00
_cell.angle_gamma   90.00
#
_symmetry.space_group_name_H-M   'P 1'
#
loop_
_entity.id
_entity.type
_entity.pdbx_description
1 polymer ?
#
loop_
_entity_poly.entity_id
_entity_poly.type
_entity_poly.pdbx_seq_one_letter_code
_entity_poly.pdbx_strand_id
1 'polypeptide(L)'
;MTNSDGDRDPATDEQYGVLKGEDDPRSKEDIISTIAKRHPIELEERIDTLDKPVIIECASPGWQPDEWPPEEAYSDELPPNYTSAGDTRYPAVPCSLEDQANEIIKARKAGCAAAHIHPRDPEDCLGTDNIEMLGEIYRQIFDETDVVSVQHAWKITSDNSVDLVDLAEKHLEAGGGTNKFIQAAIVLWPTFDSYPKNYTEKVKQGVEFYRDNNIKPIHKVRSSYNSRRLYRDLKATDLLDEDPLCVFHDMGHPFGWPLDQDPWMPMQMITNLEQTKQRFPDDTVIGVCSGGRNWLPITMEAILRGVDYVRIGIEDFYWMYPHKDEVIQENMQVVNKIIDFCELIGREVATPDQARDILGIQVS
;
A
#
# COMPACT_ATOMS: atom_id res chain seq x y z
N MET A 1 -13.35 64.92 -2.40
CA MET A 1 -12.39 63.83 -2.29
C MET A 1 -12.37 63.14 -3.63
N THR A 2 -11.40 63.48 -4.43
CA THR A 2 -11.25 63.09 -5.84
C THR A 2 -10.75 61.68 -5.91
N ASN A 3 -11.52 60.76 -6.54
CA ASN A 3 -11.03 59.46 -6.97
C ASN A 3 -9.99 59.73 -8.05
N SER A 4 -8.73 59.47 -7.73
CA SER A 4 -7.70 59.32 -8.75
C SER A 4 -7.90 57.92 -9.35
N ASP A 5 -8.53 57.85 -10.52
CA ASP A 5 -8.33 56.78 -11.45
C ASP A 5 -6.85 56.77 -11.81
N GLY A 6 -6.09 55.96 -11.10
CA GLY A 6 -4.69 55.73 -11.45
C GLY A 6 -4.66 55.12 -12.82
N ASP A 7 -3.96 55.80 -13.75
CA ASP A 7 -3.60 55.28 -15.07
C ASP A 7 -3.03 53.85 -14.88
N ARG A 8 -3.83 52.85 -15.20
CA ARG A 8 -3.37 51.48 -15.32
C ARG A 8 -2.47 51.45 -16.56
N ASP A 9 -1.19 51.17 -16.34
CA ASP A 9 -0.24 50.98 -17.40
C ASP A 9 -0.73 49.83 -18.31
N PRO A 10 -1.02 50.12 -19.62
CA PRO A 10 -1.48 49.09 -20.56
C PRO A 10 -0.51 47.92 -20.69
N ALA A 11 0.76 48.09 -20.37
CA ALA A 11 1.78 47.05 -20.37
C ALA A 11 1.55 46.00 -19.25
N THR A 12 0.97 46.40 -18.13
CA THR A 12 0.63 45.46 -17.02
C THR A 12 -0.58 44.62 -17.35
N ASP A 13 -1.56 45.12 -18.06
CA ASP A 13 -2.74 44.36 -18.49
C ASP A 13 -2.36 43.30 -19.56
N GLU A 14 -1.39 43.60 -20.44
CA GLU A 14 -0.84 42.61 -21.37
C GLU A 14 0.03 41.56 -20.66
N GLN A 15 0.75 41.95 -19.63
CA GLN A 15 1.65 41.07 -18.89
C GLN A 15 0.87 39.98 -18.11
N TYR A 16 -0.30 40.28 -17.56
CA TYR A 16 -1.09 39.33 -16.80
C TYR A 16 -2.14 38.59 -17.62
N GLY A 17 -2.20 38.82 -18.94
CA GLY A 17 -3.08 38.03 -19.80
C GLY A 17 -4.55 38.08 -19.40
N VAL A 18 -5.02 39.25 -18.92
CA VAL A 18 -6.41 39.42 -18.46
C VAL A 18 -7.33 38.95 -19.56
N LEU A 19 -8.23 38.02 -19.25
CA LEU A 19 -9.30 37.57 -20.12
C LEU A 19 -10.17 38.81 -20.41
N LYS A 20 -9.96 39.45 -21.54
CA LYS A 20 -10.87 40.48 -22.03
C LYS A 20 -12.19 39.79 -22.35
N GLY A 21 -13.28 40.48 -22.11
CA GLY A 21 -14.61 39.94 -22.26
C GLY A 21 -14.96 39.40 -23.65
N GLU A 22 -16.23 39.27 -23.96
CA GLU A 22 -16.78 38.60 -25.16
C GLU A 22 -16.21 39.07 -26.52
N ASP A 23 -15.49 40.20 -26.55
CA ASP A 23 -14.91 40.81 -27.76
C ASP A 23 -13.43 40.43 -28.00
N ASP A 24 -12.83 39.54 -27.23
CA ASP A 24 -11.44 39.09 -27.44
C ASP A 24 -11.35 38.18 -28.68
N PRO A 25 -10.63 38.58 -29.75
CA PRO A 25 -10.58 37.80 -30.99
C PRO A 25 -9.75 36.50 -30.86
N ARG A 26 -9.06 36.30 -29.74
CA ARG A 26 -8.25 35.09 -29.51
C ARG A 26 -9.14 33.91 -29.16
N SER A 27 -8.79 32.76 -29.68
CA SER A 27 -9.43 31.51 -29.22
C SER A 27 -9.10 31.21 -27.76
N LYS A 28 -9.92 30.40 -27.10
CA LYS A 28 -9.67 29.93 -25.75
C LYS A 28 -8.32 29.20 -25.67
N GLU A 29 -7.99 28.42 -26.70
CA GLU A 29 -6.75 27.68 -26.84
C GLU A 29 -5.54 28.62 -26.95
N ASP A 30 -5.66 29.71 -27.71
CA ASP A 30 -4.61 30.71 -27.83
C ASP A 30 -4.34 31.44 -26.53
N ILE A 31 -5.40 31.77 -25.79
CA ILE A 31 -5.29 32.40 -24.48
C ILE A 31 -4.59 31.46 -23.49
N ILE A 32 -5.02 30.20 -23.41
CA ILE A 32 -4.40 29.16 -22.53
C ILE A 32 -2.93 28.96 -22.90
N SER A 33 -2.63 28.81 -24.20
CA SER A 33 -1.26 28.66 -24.69
C SER A 33 -0.38 29.89 -24.37
N THR A 34 -0.95 31.09 -24.44
CA THR A 34 -0.23 32.33 -24.09
C THR A 34 0.08 32.38 -22.58
N ILE A 35 -0.88 32.05 -21.75
CA ILE A 35 -0.68 31.98 -20.26
C ILE A 35 0.39 30.97 -19.93
N ALA A 36 0.30 29.76 -20.48
CA ALA A 36 1.27 28.70 -20.24
C ALA A 36 2.70 29.05 -20.67
N LYS A 37 2.84 29.83 -21.75
CA LYS A 37 4.15 30.32 -22.22
C LYS A 37 4.71 31.47 -21.40
N ARG A 38 3.86 32.31 -20.83
CA ARG A 38 4.29 33.50 -20.05
C ARG A 38 4.64 33.10 -18.59
N HIS A 39 4.06 32.04 -18.10
CA HIS A 39 4.28 31.55 -16.74
C HIS A 39 4.69 30.08 -16.81
N PRO A 40 5.84 29.72 -17.41
CA PRO A 40 6.33 28.36 -17.37
C PRO A 40 6.60 28.02 -15.90
N ILE A 41 5.92 26.99 -15.40
CA ILE A 41 6.26 26.44 -14.09
C ILE A 41 7.61 25.76 -14.25
N GLU A 42 8.62 26.25 -13.55
CA GLU A 42 9.91 25.59 -13.48
C GLU A 42 9.73 24.18 -12.90
N LEU A 43 10.56 23.23 -13.35
CA LEU A 43 10.47 21.85 -12.85
C LEU A 43 10.55 21.76 -11.32
N GLU A 44 11.34 22.64 -10.73
CA GLU A 44 11.53 22.73 -9.26
C GLU A 44 10.28 23.27 -8.51
N GLU A 45 9.35 23.90 -9.23
CA GLU A 45 8.11 24.44 -8.66
C GLU A 45 6.92 23.46 -8.80
N ARG A 46 7.11 22.35 -9.54
CA ARG A 46 6.08 21.34 -9.73
C ARG A 46 6.20 20.22 -8.68
N ILE A 47 5.07 19.65 -8.36
CA ILE A 47 5.02 18.40 -7.60
C ILE A 47 5.25 17.25 -8.60
N ASP A 48 6.48 16.99 -8.97
CA ASP A 48 6.88 15.99 -9.96
C ASP A 48 6.66 14.55 -9.50
N THR A 49 6.57 14.34 -8.19
CA THR A 49 6.27 13.02 -7.61
C THR A 49 4.91 12.47 -8.02
N LEU A 50 3.99 13.32 -8.50
CA LEU A 50 2.69 12.89 -9.02
C LEU A 50 2.75 12.45 -10.50
N ASP A 51 3.86 12.69 -11.20
CA ASP A 51 4.06 12.23 -12.58
C ASP A 51 4.35 10.70 -12.64
N LYS A 52 4.69 10.08 -11.50
CA LYS A 52 4.90 8.63 -11.41
C LYS A 52 3.60 7.90 -11.11
N PRO A 53 3.33 6.76 -11.76
CA PRO A 53 2.17 5.95 -11.45
C PRO A 53 2.25 5.40 -10.01
N VAL A 54 1.08 5.21 -9.38
CA VAL A 54 0.98 4.61 -8.04
C VAL A 54 0.48 3.18 -8.11
N ILE A 55 1.15 2.27 -7.42
CA ILE A 55 0.70 0.88 -7.28
C ILE A 55 -0.45 0.84 -6.27
N ILE A 56 -1.58 0.26 -6.67
CA ILE A 56 -2.67 -0.09 -5.76
C ILE A 56 -2.64 -1.59 -5.53
N GLU A 57 -2.44 -2.01 -4.28
CA GLU A 57 -2.58 -3.39 -3.81
C GLU A 57 -3.94 -3.58 -3.14
N CYS A 58 -4.62 -4.66 -3.53
CA CYS A 58 -5.81 -5.14 -2.85
C CYS A 58 -5.45 -6.23 -1.85
N ALA A 59 -5.73 -6.01 -0.56
CA ALA A 59 -5.53 -6.98 0.49
C ALA A 59 -6.86 -7.62 0.92
N SER A 60 -7.02 -8.93 0.60
CA SER A 60 -8.24 -9.68 0.88
C SER A 60 -7.97 -11.17 1.00
N PRO A 61 -8.56 -11.82 1.97
CA PRO A 61 -8.82 -11.40 3.34
C PRO A 61 -7.56 -11.48 4.20
N GLY A 62 -7.60 -11.02 5.45
CA GLY A 62 -6.49 -11.17 6.37
C GLY A 62 -6.34 -12.58 6.95
N TRP A 63 -5.15 -12.89 7.46
CA TRP A 63 -4.87 -14.14 8.14
C TRP A 63 -5.37 -14.08 9.58
N GLN A 64 -6.14 -15.09 10.00
CA GLN A 64 -6.58 -15.27 11.36
C GLN A 64 -6.12 -16.65 11.85
N PRO A 65 -5.17 -16.71 12.78
CA PRO A 65 -4.77 -17.98 13.39
C PRO A 65 -5.87 -18.51 14.34
N ASP A 66 -5.91 -19.82 14.50
CA ASP A 66 -6.85 -20.55 15.39
C ASP A 66 -6.87 -20.04 16.84
N GLU A 67 -5.77 -19.43 17.29
CA GLU A 67 -5.56 -19.03 18.68
C GLU A 67 -5.58 -17.50 18.91
N TRP A 68 -5.97 -16.70 17.91
CA TRP A 68 -5.85 -15.26 18.05
C TRP A 68 -7.11 -14.48 17.67
N PRO A 69 -7.49 -13.52 18.51
CA PRO A 69 -7.27 -13.50 19.97
C PRO A 69 -8.19 -14.49 20.62
N PRO A 70 -7.92 -14.96 21.86
CA PRO A 70 -8.83 -15.85 22.56
C PRO A 70 -10.23 -15.21 22.61
N GLU A 71 -11.26 -16.03 22.54
CA GLU A 71 -12.68 -15.61 22.55
C GLU A 71 -13.00 -14.57 23.64
N GLU A 72 -12.25 -14.63 24.74
CA GLU A 72 -12.30 -13.72 25.89
C GLU A 72 -11.74 -12.32 25.60
N ALA A 73 -10.94 -12.13 24.55
CA ALA A 73 -10.44 -10.82 24.12
C ALA A 73 -11.43 -10.06 23.23
N TYR A 74 -12.40 -10.76 22.68
CA TYR A 74 -13.56 -10.16 22.01
C TYR A 74 -14.68 -9.95 23.05
N SER A 75 -14.46 -9.09 24.03
CA SER A 75 -15.58 -8.65 24.84
C SER A 75 -16.54 -7.88 23.92
N ASP A 76 -17.84 -8.05 24.13
CA ASP A 76 -18.89 -7.25 23.48
C ASP A 76 -18.71 -5.73 23.74
N GLU A 77 -17.75 -5.38 24.59
CA GLU A 77 -17.32 -4.04 24.96
C GLU A 77 -16.15 -3.49 24.11
N LEU A 78 -15.46 -4.34 23.30
CA LEU A 78 -14.49 -3.78 22.36
C LEU A 78 -15.23 -2.98 21.28
N PRO A 79 -14.80 -1.75 21.03
CA PRO A 79 -15.44 -0.96 20.00
C PRO A 79 -15.40 -1.72 18.67
N PRO A 80 -16.48 -1.63 17.86
CA PRO A 80 -16.57 -2.31 16.56
C PRO A 80 -15.44 -1.98 15.58
N ASN A 81 -14.55 -1.10 15.96
CA ASN A 81 -13.35 -0.66 15.23
C ASN A 81 -12.13 -1.56 15.48
N TYR A 82 -12.23 -2.51 16.38
CA TYR A 82 -11.12 -3.38 16.77
C TYR A 82 -11.12 -4.72 16.04
N THR A 83 -11.98 -4.86 15.07
CA THR A 83 -11.94 -6.03 14.22
C THR A 83 -10.72 -5.92 13.34
N SER A 84 -9.70 -6.67 13.73
CA SER A 84 -8.60 -6.95 12.83
C SER A 84 -9.15 -7.60 11.56
N ALA A 85 -8.49 -7.31 10.52
CA ALA A 85 -8.52 -8.06 9.30
C ALA A 85 -8.61 -9.56 9.58
N GLY A 86 -9.71 -10.12 9.48
CA GLY A 86 -9.81 -11.53 9.72
C GLY A 86 -10.96 -11.96 10.59
N ASP A 87 -11.78 -11.03 11.05
CA ASP A 87 -13.00 -11.43 11.74
C ASP A 87 -13.91 -12.20 10.77
N THR A 88 -13.93 -13.52 10.93
CA THR A 88 -14.78 -14.44 10.17
C THR A 88 -16.27 -14.10 10.30
N ARG A 89 -16.65 -13.30 11.29
CA ARG A 89 -18.03 -12.81 11.50
C ARG A 89 -18.41 -11.68 10.54
N TYR A 90 -17.40 -11.06 9.87
CA TYR A 90 -17.70 -10.01 8.91
C TYR A 90 -18.23 -10.63 7.60
N PRO A 91 -19.48 -10.31 7.18
CA PRO A 91 -20.14 -11.03 6.09
C PRO A 91 -19.46 -10.92 4.71
N ALA A 92 -18.62 -9.90 4.52
CA ALA A 92 -17.91 -9.68 3.26
C ALA A 92 -16.55 -10.41 3.19
N VAL A 93 -16.14 -11.12 4.25
CA VAL A 93 -14.92 -11.94 4.21
C VAL A 93 -15.18 -13.19 3.36
N PRO A 94 -14.46 -13.37 2.24
CA PRO A 94 -14.64 -14.53 1.38
C PRO A 94 -14.03 -15.78 2.05
N CYS A 95 -14.79 -16.86 2.15
CA CYS A 95 -14.34 -18.10 2.78
C CYS A 95 -14.18 -19.25 1.79
N SER A 96 -15.05 -19.38 0.77
CA SER A 96 -14.84 -20.41 -0.25
C SER A 96 -13.60 -20.09 -1.11
N LEU A 97 -12.93 -21.10 -1.66
CA LEU A 97 -11.77 -20.90 -2.53
C LEU A 97 -12.10 -20.04 -3.75
N GLU A 98 -13.30 -20.25 -4.30
CA GLU A 98 -13.80 -19.48 -5.44
C GLU A 98 -14.06 -18.01 -5.06
N ASP A 99 -14.70 -17.73 -3.92
CA ASP A 99 -14.99 -16.36 -3.50
C ASP A 99 -13.68 -15.60 -3.21
N GLN A 100 -12.69 -16.26 -2.57
CA GLN A 100 -11.38 -15.68 -2.30
C GLN A 100 -10.66 -15.30 -3.61
N ALA A 101 -10.67 -16.17 -4.60
CA ALA A 101 -10.10 -15.89 -5.91
C ALA A 101 -10.88 -14.75 -6.63
N ASN A 102 -12.22 -14.81 -6.60
CA ASN A 102 -13.08 -13.83 -7.25
C ASN A 102 -12.92 -12.42 -6.69
N GLU A 103 -12.68 -12.24 -5.38
CA GLU A 103 -12.40 -10.93 -4.80
C GLU A 103 -11.17 -10.27 -5.43
N ILE A 104 -10.09 -11.01 -5.60
CA ILE A 104 -8.88 -10.51 -6.25
C ILE A 104 -9.10 -10.27 -7.75
N ILE A 105 -9.78 -11.19 -8.43
CA ILE A 105 -10.11 -11.05 -9.86
C ILE A 105 -10.94 -9.78 -10.11
N LYS A 106 -11.95 -9.53 -9.28
CA LYS A 106 -12.77 -8.30 -9.36
C LYS A 106 -11.94 -7.05 -9.07
N ALA A 107 -11.12 -7.07 -8.03
CA ALA A 107 -10.23 -5.96 -7.68
C ALA A 107 -9.23 -5.66 -8.81
N ARG A 108 -8.65 -6.69 -9.45
CA ARG A 108 -7.78 -6.52 -10.62
C ARG A 108 -8.53 -5.95 -11.81
N LYS A 109 -9.73 -6.45 -12.10
CA LYS A 109 -10.59 -5.91 -13.17
C LYS A 109 -11.00 -4.45 -12.91
N ALA A 110 -11.10 -4.05 -11.65
CA ALA A 110 -11.31 -2.65 -11.26
C ALA A 110 -10.05 -1.78 -11.46
N GLY A 111 -8.86 -2.36 -11.49
CA GLY A 111 -7.62 -1.64 -11.80
C GLY A 111 -6.48 -1.78 -10.79
N CYS A 112 -6.60 -2.60 -9.72
CA CYS A 112 -5.47 -2.84 -8.84
C CYS A 112 -4.34 -3.56 -9.60
N ALA A 113 -3.09 -3.24 -9.25
CA ALA A 113 -1.91 -3.83 -9.87
C ALA A 113 -1.34 -4.99 -9.06
N ALA A 114 -1.52 -4.98 -7.76
CA ALA A 114 -0.99 -5.98 -6.84
C ALA A 114 -2.09 -6.55 -5.95
N ALA A 115 -1.87 -7.75 -5.44
CA ALA A 115 -2.79 -8.41 -4.53
C ALA A 115 -2.07 -9.11 -3.38
N HIS A 116 -2.70 -9.03 -2.22
CA HIS A 116 -2.30 -9.71 -1.00
C HIS A 116 -3.46 -10.57 -0.51
N ILE A 117 -3.20 -11.84 -0.23
CA ILE A 117 -4.23 -12.77 0.21
C ILE A 117 -3.66 -13.71 1.27
N HIS A 118 -4.41 -13.87 2.35
CA HIS A 118 -4.22 -14.96 3.30
C HIS A 118 -5.29 -16.01 3.04
N PRO A 119 -4.94 -17.14 2.43
CA PRO A 119 -5.91 -18.19 2.13
C PRO A 119 -6.63 -18.67 3.39
N ARG A 120 -7.91 -18.96 3.25
CA ARG A 120 -8.78 -19.44 4.31
C ARG A 120 -9.32 -20.80 4.00
N ASP A 121 -9.42 -21.63 5.03
CA ASP A 121 -10.09 -22.92 4.94
C ASP A 121 -11.61 -22.70 4.79
N PRO A 122 -12.26 -23.28 3.78
CA PRO A 122 -13.69 -23.13 3.58
C PRO A 122 -14.56 -23.72 4.69
N GLU A 123 -14.02 -24.65 5.52
CA GLU A 123 -14.79 -25.32 6.56
C GLU A 123 -15.05 -24.41 7.77
N ASP A 124 -14.07 -23.60 8.16
CA ASP A 124 -14.13 -22.75 9.36
C ASP A 124 -13.84 -21.27 9.07
N CYS A 125 -13.43 -20.96 7.84
CA CYS A 125 -13.01 -19.62 7.42
C CYS A 125 -11.78 -19.06 8.15
N LEU A 126 -10.95 -19.92 8.72
CA LEU A 126 -9.68 -19.54 9.35
C LEU A 126 -8.53 -19.51 8.33
N GLY A 127 -7.46 -18.83 8.70
CA GLY A 127 -6.25 -18.78 7.86
C GLY A 127 -5.63 -20.18 7.71
N THR A 128 -5.19 -20.50 6.49
CA THR A 128 -4.57 -21.80 6.19
C THR A 128 -3.26 -21.62 5.44
N ASP A 129 -2.30 -22.51 5.68
CA ASP A 129 -1.08 -22.69 4.88
C ASP A 129 -1.11 -24.01 4.09
N ASN A 130 -2.31 -24.58 3.90
CA ASN A 130 -2.52 -25.77 3.10
C ASN A 130 -2.16 -25.51 1.63
N ILE A 131 -1.13 -26.20 1.14
CA ILE A 131 -0.55 -25.97 -0.18
C ILE A 131 -1.50 -26.28 -1.33
N GLU A 132 -2.40 -27.25 -1.15
CA GLU A 132 -3.38 -27.60 -2.19
C GLU A 132 -4.42 -26.47 -2.35
N MET A 133 -4.91 -25.91 -1.23
CA MET A 133 -5.83 -24.77 -1.21
C MET A 133 -5.17 -23.51 -1.74
N LEU A 134 -3.94 -23.22 -1.32
CA LEU A 134 -3.10 -22.14 -1.85
C LEU A 134 -3.01 -22.22 -3.37
N GLY A 135 -2.62 -23.40 -3.87
CA GLY A 135 -2.47 -23.65 -5.29
C GLY A 135 -3.77 -23.50 -6.07
N GLU A 136 -4.90 -23.89 -5.49
CA GLU A 136 -6.21 -23.76 -6.12
C GLU A 136 -6.64 -22.31 -6.27
N ILE A 137 -6.55 -21.51 -5.17
CA ILE A 137 -6.90 -20.09 -5.18
C ILE A 137 -6.02 -19.34 -6.19
N TYR A 138 -4.70 -19.52 -6.14
CA TYR A 138 -3.78 -18.80 -7.02
C TYR A 138 -3.92 -19.21 -8.48
N ARG A 139 -4.20 -20.50 -8.79
CA ARG A 139 -4.48 -20.89 -10.15
C ARG A 139 -5.67 -20.14 -10.73
N GLN A 140 -6.79 -20.07 -10.00
CA GLN A 140 -7.96 -19.32 -10.43
C GLN A 140 -7.64 -17.84 -10.64
N ILE A 141 -6.90 -17.20 -9.73
CA ILE A 141 -6.49 -15.80 -9.89
C ILE A 141 -5.64 -15.60 -11.15
N PHE A 142 -4.62 -16.42 -11.33
CA PHE A 142 -3.66 -16.26 -12.42
C PHE A 142 -4.09 -16.86 -13.78
N ASP A 143 -5.20 -17.59 -13.81
CA ASP A 143 -5.87 -17.96 -15.05
C ASP A 143 -6.65 -16.79 -15.66
N GLU A 144 -7.09 -15.85 -14.83
CA GLU A 144 -7.88 -14.69 -15.26
C GLU A 144 -7.14 -13.35 -15.16
N THR A 145 -6.01 -13.29 -14.46
CA THR A 145 -5.34 -12.01 -14.15
C THR A 145 -3.82 -12.12 -14.26
N ASP A 146 -3.20 -10.95 -14.39
CA ASP A 146 -1.76 -10.74 -14.41
C ASP A 146 -1.25 -10.02 -13.14
N VAL A 147 -2.05 -9.99 -12.08
CA VAL A 147 -1.77 -9.26 -10.83
C VAL A 147 -0.41 -9.64 -10.22
N VAL A 148 0.26 -8.66 -9.61
CA VAL A 148 1.48 -8.91 -8.83
C VAL A 148 1.09 -9.54 -7.49
N SER A 149 1.65 -10.71 -7.19
CA SER A 149 1.41 -11.39 -5.92
C SER A 149 2.37 -10.90 -4.85
N VAL A 150 1.83 -10.24 -3.82
CA VAL A 150 2.57 -9.74 -2.65
C VAL A 150 2.08 -10.48 -1.41
N GLN A 151 2.94 -11.26 -0.75
CA GLN A 151 2.48 -12.18 0.27
C GLN A 151 3.19 -11.98 1.61
N HIS A 152 2.55 -12.39 2.68
CA HIS A 152 3.25 -12.69 3.92
C HIS A 152 3.95 -14.04 3.77
N ALA A 153 5.25 -14.06 4.08
CA ALA A 153 6.02 -15.28 4.05
C ALA A 153 6.55 -15.65 5.44
N TRP A 154 6.13 -14.95 6.47
CA TRP A 154 6.58 -15.18 7.83
C TRP A 154 5.50 -15.84 8.69
N LYS A 155 5.92 -16.67 9.62
CA LYS A 155 5.08 -17.14 10.72
C LYS A 155 5.83 -17.08 12.04
N ILE A 156 5.09 -16.95 13.14
CA ILE A 156 5.63 -17.06 14.49
C ILE A 156 5.67 -18.53 14.85
N THR A 157 6.85 -19.01 15.25
CA THR A 157 7.04 -20.39 15.67
C THR A 157 6.71 -20.55 17.16
N SER A 158 6.54 -21.80 17.62
CA SER A 158 6.21 -22.13 19.02
C SER A 158 7.23 -21.63 20.05
N ASP A 159 8.45 -21.33 19.65
CA ASP A 159 9.50 -20.72 20.48
C ASP A 159 9.52 -19.18 20.42
N ASN A 160 8.45 -18.57 19.89
CA ASN A 160 8.34 -17.13 19.63
C ASN A 160 9.42 -16.57 18.68
N SER A 161 10.05 -17.41 17.88
CA SER A 161 10.89 -16.92 16.79
C SER A 161 10.05 -16.73 15.53
N VAL A 162 10.60 -15.96 14.56
CA VAL A 162 9.96 -15.78 13.26
C VAL A 162 10.65 -16.68 12.25
N ASP A 163 9.87 -17.43 11.49
CA ASP A 163 10.30 -18.15 10.32
C ASP A 163 9.87 -17.35 9.07
N LEU A 164 10.81 -17.04 8.20
CA LEU A 164 10.58 -16.28 6.96
C LEU A 164 10.64 -17.16 5.71
N VAL A 165 10.96 -18.44 5.89
CA VAL A 165 11.22 -19.38 4.78
C VAL A 165 10.06 -20.34 4.57
N ASP A 166 9.51 -20.93 5.61
CA ASP A 166 8.50 -22.00 5.54
C ASP A 166 7.30 -21.65 4.62
N LEU A 167 6.68 -20.48 4.83
CA LEU A 167 5.55 -20.06 3.98
C LEU A 167 6.00 -19.69 2.56
N ALA A 168 7.17 -19.11 2.40
CA ALA A 168 7.71 -18.80 1.07
C ALA A 168 7.95 -20.09 0.27
N GLU A 169 8.51 -21.13 0.89
CA GLU A 169 8.68 -22.44 0.25
C GLU A 169 7.35 -23.04 -0.19
N LYS A 170 6.31 -22.95 0.63
CA LYS A 170 4.96 -23.42 0.29
C LYS A 170 4.37 -22.67 -0.91
N HIS A 171 4.54 -21.36 -0.97
CA HIS A 171 4.11 -20.57 -2.13
C HIS A 171 4.89 -20.93 -3.40
N LEU A 172 6.20 -21.14 -3.30
CA LEU A 172 7.02 -21.60 -4.41
C LEU A 172 6.60 -23.00 -4.88
N GLU A 173 6.36 -23.92 -3.93
CA GLU A 173 5.89 -25.28 -4.25
C GLU A 173 4.51 -25.23 -4.95
N ALA A 174 3.55 -24.46 -4.42
CA ALA A 174 2.25 -24.25 -5.06
C ALA A 174 2.37 -23.63 -6.45
N GLY A 175 3.36 -22.78 -6.69
CA GLY A 175 3.71 -22.17 -7.97
C GLY A 175 4.53 -23.05 -8.90
N GLY A 176 4.73 -24.33 -8.57
CA GLY A 176 5.50 -25.27 -9.37
C GLY A 176 7.01 -25.00 -9.36
N GLY A 177 7.53 -24.44 -8.29
CA GLY A 177 8.93 -24.06 -8.12
C GLY A 177 9.28 -22.69 -8.69
N THR A 178 8.28 -21.88 -9.03
CA THR A 178 8.46 -20.51 -9.53
C THR A 178 7.92 -19.49 -8.52
N ASN A 179 8.35 -18.24 -8.64
CA ASN A 179 7.85 -17.15 -7.78
C ASN A 179 6.46 -16.61 -8.19
N LYS A 180 5.74 -17.28 -9.09
CA LYS A 180 4.47 -16.83 -9.64
C LYS A 180 3.45 -16.47 -8.54
N PHE A 181 3.39 -17.26 -7.47
CA PHE A 181 2.44 -17.07 -6.36
C PHE A 181 2.99 -16.26 -5.20
N ILE A 182 4.26 -15.85 -5.27
CA ILE A 182 4.92 -14.96 -4.31
C ILE A 182 5.99 -14.13 -5.03
N GLN A 183 5.57 -13.10 -5.76
CA GLN A 183 6.49 -12.23 -6.48
C GLN A 183 7.18 -11.23 -5.54
N ALA A 184 6.51 -10.84 -4.48
CA ALA A 184 7.09 -10.06 -3.40
C ALA A 184 6.65 -10.59 -2.04
N ALA A 185 7.49 -10.42 -1.02
CA ALA A 185 7.24 -10.86 0.34
C ALA A 185 7.42 -9.73 1.35
N ILE A 186 6.44 -9.57 2.24
CA ILE A 186 6.51 -8.60 3.33
C ILE A 186 7.45 -9.12 4.41
N VAL A 187 8.51 -8.36 4.70
CA VAL A 187 9.50 -8.66 5.73
C VAL A 187 9.20 -7.88 6.99
N LEU A 188 8.99 -8.61 8.08
CA LEU A 188 8.76 -8.02 9.40
C LEU A 188 10.09 -7.89 10.15
N TRP A 189 10.55 -6.66 10.37
CA TRP A 189 11.73 -6.38 11.18
C TRP A 189 11.39 -6.22 12.66
N PRO A 190 12.36 -6.44 13.56
CA PRO A 190 12.15 -6.28 14.99
C PRO A 190 11.66 -4.87 15.34
N THR A 191 10.47 -4.78 15.93
CA THR A 191 9.88 -3.50 16.34
C THR A 191 10.28 -3.07 17.75
N PHE A 192 10.68 -4.03 18.60
CA PHE A 192 11.03 -3.80 20.01
C PHE A 192 12.38 -4.44 20.36
N ASP A 193 12.99 -3.98 21.45
CA ASP A 193 14.24 -4.53 21.97
C ASP A 193 14.06 -5.92 22.65
N SER A 194 12.82 -6.37 22.81
CA SER A 194 12.47 -7.67 23.40
C SER A 194 12.57 -8.87 22.44
N TYR A 195 12.84 -8.62 21.15
CA TYR A 195 13.03 -9.73 20.21
C TYR A 195 14.28 -10.55 20.55
N PRO A 196 14.30 -11.86 20.23
CA PRO A 196 15.47 -12.71 20.41
C PRO A 196 16.73 -12.10 19.80
N LYS A 197 17.88 -12.31 20.43
CA LYS A 197 19.16 -11.72 19.97
C LYS A 197 19.55 -12.12 18.54
N ASN A 198 19.09 -13.29 18.08
CA ASN A 198 19.36 -13.82 16.75
C ASN A 198 18.28 -13.44 15.71
N TYR A 199 17.31 -12.60 16.09
CA TYR A 199 16.19 -12.26 15.20
C TYR A 199 16.65 -11.56 13.92
N THR A 200 17.54 -10.56 14.04
CA THR A 200 18.08 -9.83 12.88
C THR A 200 18.82 -10.76 11.92
N GLU A 201 19.55 -11.75 12.45
CA GLU A 201 20.22 -12.75 11.64
C GLU A 201 19.22 -13.68 10.91
N LYS A 202 18.15 -14.09 11.58
CA LYS A 202 17.08 -14.87 10.91
C LYS A 202 16.39 -14.06 9.80
N VAL A 203 16.13 -12.78 10.04
CA VAL A 203 15.55 -11.90 9.00
C VAL A 203 16.49 -11.79 7.82
N LYS A 204 17.80 -11.62 8.06
CA LYS A 204 18.81 -11.61 6.99
C LYS A 204 18.74 -12.88 6.15
N GLN A 205 18.77 -14.04 6.78
CA GLN A 205 18.69 -15.34 6.09
C GLN A 205 17.40 -15.48 5.26
N GLY A 206 16.26 -15.01 5.79
CA GLY A 206 15.00 -14.98 5.05
C GLY A 206 15.04 -14.05 3.84
N VAL A 207 15.61 -12.85 3.98
CA VAL A 207 15.77 -11.90 2.86
C VAL A 207 16.72 -12.47 1.78
N GLU A 208 17.82 -13.10 2.19
CA GLU A 208 18.74 -13.78 1.27
C GLU A 208 18.02 -14.91 0.51
N PHE A 209 17.22 -15.73 1.22
CA PHE A 209 16.38 -16.75 0.60
C PHE A 209 15.40 -16.16 -0.44
N TYR A 210 14.76 -15.03 -0.13
CA TYR A 210 13.85 -14.37 -1.08
C TYR A 210 14.60 -13.93 -2.33
N ARG A 211 15.73 -13.26 -2.19
CA ARG A 211 16.57 -12.83 -3.31
C ARG A 211 17.01 -14.00 -4.19
N ASP A 212 17.43 -15.10 -3.58
CA ASP A 212 17.87 -16.32 -4.28
C ASP A 212 16.74 -16.99 -5.10
N ASN A 213 15.47 -16.73 -4.71
CA ASN A 213 14.29 -17.25 -5.39
C ASN A 213 13.53 -16.19 -6.21
N ASN A 214 14.15 -15.06 -6.52
CA ASN A 214 13.54 -13.92 -7.23
C ASN A 214 12.26 -13.40 -6.57
N ILE A 215 12.16 -13.47 -5.24
CA ILE A 215 11.08 -12.88 -4.46
C ILE A 215 11.56 -11.52 -3.98
N LYS A 216 10.80 -10.45 -4.28
CA LYS A 216 11.15 -9.10 -3.86
C LYS A 216 10.86 -8.87 -2.37
N PRO A 217 11.85 -8.57 -1.51
CA PRO A 217 11.59 -8.20 -0.14
C PRO A 217 10.92 -6.83 -0.03
N ILE A 218 9.88 -6.72 0.79
CA ILE A 218 9.23 -5.45 1.14
C ILE A 218 9.37 -5.24 2.65
N HIS A 219 10.19 -4.29 3.05
CA HIS A 219 10.55 -4.06 4.44
C HIS A 219 9.51 -3.22 5.18
N LYS A 220 8.76 -3.86 6.07
CA LYS A 220 7.64 -3.23 6.81
C LYS A 220 8.12 -2.43 8.02
N VAL A 221 7.64 -1.21 8.16
CA VAL A 221 7.86 -0.33 9.31
C VAL A 221 6.55 0.27 9.82
N ARG A 222 6.45 0.53 11.14
CA ARG A 222 5.23 1.01 11.79
C ARG A 222 5.37 2.41 12.43
N SER A 223 6.58 2.92 12.53
CA SER A 223 6.84 4.22 13.15
C SER A 223 8.18 4.79 12.70
N SER A 224 8.42 6.06 12.99
CA SER A 224 9.72 6.70 12.76
C SER A 224 10.87 6.03 13.51
N TYR A 225 10.61 5.46 14.68
CA TYR A 225 11.58 4.66 15.41
C TYR A 225 11.93 3.38 14.64
N ASN A 226 10.92 2.67 14.14
CA ASN A 226 11.13 1.47 13.33
C ASN A 226 11.86 1.76 12.02
N SER A 227 11.55 2.86 11.33
CA SER A 227 12.25 3.28 10.12
C SER A 227 13.74 3.52 10.39
N ARG A 228 14.08 4.24 11.48
CA ARG A 228 15.48 4.46 11.87
C ARG A 228 16.19 3.16 12.25
N ARG A 229 15.50 2.24 12.92
CA ARG A 229 16.03 0.94 13.28
C ARG A 229 16.27 0.09 12.04
N LEU A 230 15.29 0.01 11.14
CA LEU A 230 15.39 -0.69 9.87
C LEU A 230 16.64 -0.25 9.08
N TYR A 231 16.83 1.06 8.90
CA TYR A 231 18.01 1.57 8.21
C TYR A 231 19.32 1.07 8.85
N ARG A 232 19.41 1.11 10.18
CA ARG A 232 20.59 0.64 10.90
C ARG A 232 20.80 -0.87 10.76
N ASP A 233 19.72 -1.65 10.81
CA ASP A 233 19.78 -3.09 10.75
C ASP A 233 20.10 -3.56 9.31
N LEU A 234 19.52 -2.95 8.26
CA LEU A 234 19.88 -3.17 6.86
C LEU A 234 21.36 -2.85 6.60
N LYS A 235 21.84 -1.72 7.15
CA LYS A 235 23.25 -1.35 7.03
C LYS A 235 24.19 -2.35 7.73
N ALA A 236 23.79 -2.87 8.88
CA ALA A 236 24.58 -3.84 9.65
C ALA A 236 24.62 -5.23 9.02
N THR A 237 23.64 -5.54 8.18
CA THR A 237 23.49 -6.83 7.48
C THR A 237 23.90 -6.79 6.01
N ASP A 238 24.37 -5.65 5.52
CA ASP A 238 24.75 -5.42 4.12
C ASP A 238 23.57 -5.64 3.13
N LEU A 239 22.34 -5.28 3.55
CA LEU A 239 21.12 -5.40 2.75
C LEU A 239 20.61 -4.05 2.21
N LEU A 240 21.35 -2.95 2.40
CA LEU A 240 21.00 -1.63 1.83
C LEU A 240 21.22 -1.52 0.32
N ASP A 241 21.91 -2.49 -0.28
CA ASP A 241 22.26 -2.54 -1.70
C ASP A 241 21.15 -3.12 -2.59
N GLU A 242 19.99 -3.33 -2.03
CA GLU A 242 18.83 -3.82 -2.79
C GLU A 242 18.32 -2.74 -3.75
N ASP A 243 18.13 -3.12 -5.03
CA ASP A 243 17.75 -2.20 -6.11
C ASP A 243 16.43 -2.65 -6.77
N PRO A 244 15.36 -1.83 -6.62
CA PRO A 244 15.20 -0.78 -5.63
C PRO A 244 14.96 -1.35 -4.22
N LEU A 245 15.34 -0.63 -3.18
CA LEU A 245 14.93 -0.97 -1.81
C LEU A 245 13.45 -0.63 -1.64
N CYS A 246 12.65 -1.51 -1.02
CA CYS A 246 11.23 -1.28 -0.78
C CYS A 246 10.95 -1.12 0.72
N VAL A 247 10.48 0.05 1.13
CA VAL A 247 10.08 0.35 2.51
C VAL A 247 8.58 0.61 2.59
N PHE A 248 7.89 -0.11 3.45
CA PHE A 248 6.44 -0.12 3.54
C PHE A 248 5.97 0.34 4.92
N HIS A 249 5.29 1.47 4.97
CA HIS A 249 4.74 2.04 6.20
C HIS A 249 3.38 1.46 6.52
N ASP A 250 3.30 0.74 7.63
CA ASP A 250 2.07 0.18 8.16
C ASP A 250 1.47 1.13 9.20
N MET A 251 0.43 1.84 8.80
CA MET A 251 -0.20 2.88 9.59
C MET A 251 -1.57 2.41 10.09
N GLY A 252 -1.72 2.27 11.39
CA GLY A 252 -3.02 1.95 12.01
C GLY A 252 -3.42 0.48 11.95
N HIS A 253 -2.49 -0.42 11.69
CA HIS A 253 -2.79 -1.84 11.75
C HIS A 253 -2.97 -2.30 13.20
N PRO A 254 -4.02 -3.09 13.52
CA PRO A 254 -4.39 -3.45 14.91
C PRO A 254 -3.35 -4.24 15.67
N PHE A 255 -2.41 -4.91 14.98
CA PHE A 255 -1.38 -5.73 15.60
C PHE A 255 -0.22 -4.95 16.25
N GLY A 256 -0.43 -3.75 16.72
CA GLY A 256 0.69 -3.16 17.40
C GLY A 256 0.53 -1.80 18.04
N TRP A 257 -0.41 -1.00 17.62
CA TRP A 257 -0.54 0.34 18.20
C TRP A 257 -1.97 0.84 18.08
N PRO A 258 -2.56 1.39 19.15
CA PRO A 258 -3.92 1.93 19.14
C PRO A 258 -4.03 3.27 18.39
N LEU A 259 -3.24 3.46 17.34
CA LEU A 259 -3.18 4.71 16.58
C LEU A 259 -4.14 4.74 15.40
N ASP A 260 -4.80 3.61 15.10
CA ASP A 260 -5.80 3.48 14.05
C ASP A 260 -7.00 4.42 14.21
N GLN A 261 -7.27 4.84 15.43
CA GLN A 261 -8.35 5.77 15.79
C GLN A 261 -7.87 7.22 15.98
N ASP A 262 -6.56 7.45 15.95
CA ASP A 262 -6.02 8.79 16.21
C ASP A 262 -6.25 9.70 14.99
N PRO A 263 -6.99 10.81 15.13
CA PRO A 263 -7.19 11.77 14.06
C PRO A 263 -5.90 12.45 13.60
N TRP A 264 -4.80 12.33 14.36
CA TRP A 264 -3.47 12.86 14.02
C TRP A 264 -2.61 11.91 13.20
N MET A 265 -3.10 10.71 12.92
CA MET A 265 -2.39 9.69 12.14
C MET A 265 -1.84 10.20 10.80
N PRO A 266 -2.55 11.03 10.01
CA PRO A 266 -2.00 11.59 8.78
C PRO A 266 -0.73 12.41 9.00
N MET A 267 -0.68 13.18 10.09
CA MET A 267 0.52 13.97 10.45
C MET A 267 1.70 13.07 10.81
N GLN A 268 1.46 11.99 11.53
CA GLN A 268 2.49 11.02 11.87
C GLN A 268 3.01 10.31 10.62
N MET A 269 2.12 9.92 9.71
CA MET A 269 2.49 9.33 8.43
C MET A 269 3.41 10.26 7.64
N ILE A 270 3.05 11.53 7.47
CA ILE A 270 3.87 12.52 6.77
C ILE A 270 5.28 12.58 7.39
N THR A 271 5.35 12.65 8.73
CA THR A 271 6.62 12.68 9.44
C THR A 271 7.46 11.43 9.16
N ASN A 272 6.82 10.26 9.17
CA ASN A 272 7.49 8.99 8.91
C ASN A 272 8.02 8.91 7.46
N LEU A 273 7.22 9.35 6.49
CA LEU A 273 7.61 9.39 5.07
C LEU A 273 8.83 10.30 4.85
N GLU A 274 8.77 11.53 5.35
CA GLU A 274 9.87 12.48 5.19
C GLU A 274 11.16 11.98 5.86
N GLN A 275 11.06 11.34 7.03
CA GLN A 275 12.21 10.74 7.67
C GLN A 275 12.76 9.53 6.91
N THR A 276 11.93 8.79 6.22
CA THR A 276 12.37 7.68 5.37
C THR A 276 13.09 8.23 4.14
N LYS A 277 12.52 9.17 3.41
CA LYS A 277 13.16 9.85 2.28
C LYS A 277 14.54 10.43 2.61
N GLN A 278 14.73 10.95 3.84
CA GLN A 278 16.00 11.50 4.26
C GLN A 278 17.08 10.46 4.62
N ARG A 279 16.70 9.21 4.87
CA ARG A 279 17.62 8.18 5.38
C ARG A 279 17.98 7.12 4.38
N PHE A 280 17.02 6.73 3.58
CA PHE A 280 17.19 5.63 2.62
C PHE A 280 17.68 6.19 1.27
N PRO A 281 18.18 5.34 0.37
CA PRO A 281 18.54 5.75 -0.98
C PRO A 281 17.40 6.49 -1.70
N ASP A 282 17.73 7.41 -2.60
CA ASP A 282 16.75 8.27 -3.30
C ASP A 282 15.78 7.48 -4.21
N ASP A 283 16.20 6.30 -4.65
CA ASP A 283 15.43 5.35 -5.48
C ASP A 283 14.59 4.37 -4.67
N THR A 284 14.54 4.54 -3.33
CA THR A 284 13.74 3.68 -2.46
C THR A 284 12.25 3.79 -2.81
N VAL A 285 11.64 2.66 -3.13
CA VAL A 285 10.19 2.54 -3.30
C VAL A 285 9.51 2.64 -1.94
N ILE A 286 8.62 3.60 -1.78
CA ILE A 286 7.92 3.85 -0.52
C ILE A 286 6.45 3.49 -0.65
N GLY A 287 6.00 2.56 0.20
CA GLY A 287 4.60 2.16 0.29
C GLY A 287 3.94 2.56 1.60
N VAL A 288 2.61 2.63 1.59
CA VAL A 288 1.76 2.88 2.76
C VAL A 288 0.58 1.92 2.78
N CYS A 289 0.42 1.24 3.91
CA CYS A 289 -0.81 0.55 4.30
C CYS A 289 -1.52 1.37 5.36
N SER A 290 -2.82 1.50 5.24
CA SER A 290 -3.63 2.23 6.21
C SER A 290 -4.70 1.32 6.78
N GLY A 291 -4.61 1.03 8.08
CA GLY A 291 -5.64 0.29 8.80
C GLY A 291 -6.69 1.17 9.45
N GLY A 292 -7.75 0.54 9.93
CA GLY A 292 -8.76 1.17 10.73
C GLY A 292 -9.67 2.18 10.00
N ARG A 293 -10.44 2.93 10.76
CA ARG A 293 -11.48 3.83 10.24
C ARG A 293 -10.94 5.02 9.42
N ASN A 294 -9.72 5.45 9.72
CA ASN A 294 -9.09 6.61 9.07
C ASN A 294 -8.27 6.25 7.81
N TRP A 295 -8.45 5.05 7.27
CA TRP A 295 -7.71 4.57 6.11
C TRP A 295 -7.77 5.53 4.91
N LEU A 296 -8.96 6.05 4.60
CA LEU A 296 -9.18 6.86 3.40
C LEU A 296 -8.37 8.16 3.41
N PRO A 297 -8.46 9.04 4.42
CA PRO A 297 -7.64 10.26 4.45
C PRO A 297 -6.14 9.96 4.52
N ILE A 298 -5.71 8.88 5.17
CA ILE A 298 -4.30 8.50 5.24
C ILE A 298 -3.81 8.07 3.85
N THR A 299 -4.56 7.21 3.16
CA THR A 299 -4.20 6.74 1.80
C THR A 299 -4.17 7.91 0.80
N MET A 300 -5.18 8.80 0.84
CA MET A 300 -5.22 9.97 -0.04
C MET A 300 -4.03 10.91 0.20
N GLU A 301 -3.70 11.20 1.46
CA GLU A 301 -2.54 12.03 1.81
C GLU A 301 -1.21 11.37 1.38
N ALA A 302 -1.09 10.05 1.55
CA ALA A 302 0.08 9.30 1.07
C ALA A 302 0.25 9.46 -0.45
N ILE A 303 -0.82 9.31 -1.22
CA ILE A 303 -0.81 9.49 -2.68
C ILE A 303 -0.40 10.92 -3.06
N LEU A 304 -0.92 11.94 -2.36
CA LEU A 304 -0.53 13.35 -2.58
C LEU A 304 0.94 13.63 -2.22
N ARG A 305 1.54 12.84 -1.32
CA ARG A 305 2.96 12.91 -0.98
C ARG A 305 3.85 12.12 -1.92
N GLY A 306 3.28 11.54 -2.98
CA GLY A 306 4.03 10.87 -4.03
C GLY A 306 4.59 9.50 -3.61
N VAL A 307 3.92 8.78 -2.69
CA VAL A 307 4.30 7.38 -2.44
C VAL A 307 4.11 6.55 -3.70
N ASP A 308 4.95 5.55 -3.88
CA ASP A 308 4.93 4.69 -5.07
C ASP A 308 3.87 3.60 -4.97
N TYR A 309 3.38 3.30 -3.75
CA TYR A 309 2.60 2.13 -3.47
C TYR A 309 1.63 2.34 -2.31
N VAL A 310 0.36 1.95 -2.49
CA VAL A 310 -0.64 1.93 -1.42
C VAL A 310 -1.33 0.58 -1.35
N ARG A 311 -1.54 0.09 -0.13
CA ARG A 311 -2.30 -1.12 0.16
C ARG A 311 -3.63 -0.76 0.80
N ILE A 312 -4.71 -1.35 0.29
CA ILE A 312 -6.10 -1.15 0.73
C ILE A 312 -6.86 -2.47 0.68
N GLY A 313 -7.88 -2.62 1.49
CA GLY A 313 -8.75 -3.78 1.45
C GLY A 313 -9.32 -4.17 2.81
N ILE A 314 -10.24 -5.13 2.80
CA ILE A 314 -10.93 -5.59 4.00
C ILE A 314 -10.03 -6.33 4.98
N GLU A 315 -8.80 -6.65 4.60
CA GLU A 315 -7.79 -7.12 5.56
C GLU A 315 -7.44 -6.05 6.58
N ASP A 316 -7.39 -4.78 6.16
CA ASP A 316 -6.85 -3.70 6.98
C ASP A 316 -7.96 -2.84 7.61
N PHE A 317 -9.17 -2.82 7.03
CA PHE A 317 -10.28 -2.00 7.52
C PHE A 317 -11.63 -2.46 6.94
N TYR A 318 -12.73 -2.12 7.66
CA TYR A 318 -14.10 -2.47 7.23
C TYR A 318 -14.95 -1.28 6.83
N TRP A 319 -14.53 -0.08 7.21
CA TRP A 319 -15.34 1.10 7.05
C TRP A 319 -15.11 1.76 5.71
N MET A 320 -16.19 2.06 4.99
CA MET A 320 -16.12 2.79 3.73
C MET A 320 -15.68 4.24 3.91
N TYR A 321 -16.06 4.85 5.04
CA TYR A 321 -15.75 6.24 5.37
C TYR A 321 -15.39 6.41 6.84
N PRO A 322 -14.50 7.35 7.19
CA PRO A 322 -14.08 7.56 8.57
C PRO A 322 -15.21 8.06 9.49
N HIS A 323 -16.23 8.73 8.95
CA HIS A 323 -17.30 9.42 9.70
C HIS A 323 -18.69 8.81 9.52
N LYS A 324 -18.79 7.64 8.87
CA LYS A 324 -20.07 6.94 8.63
C LYS A 324 -19.95 5.49 9.04
N ASP A 325 -21.07 4.92 9.49
CA ASP A 325 -21.18 3.49 9.83
C ASP A 325 -21.52 2.63 8.60
N GLU A 326 -21.03 3.02 7.44
CA GLU A 326 -21.12 2.29 6.20
C GLU A 326 -19.92 1.36 6.06
N VAL A 327 -20.18 0.06 5.89
CA VAL A 327 -19.15 -0.96 5.78
C VAL A 327 -18.94 -1.39 4.32
N ILE A 328 -17.73 -1.85 4.03
CA ILE A 328 -17.34 -2.37 2.72
C ILE A 328 -18.04 -3.71 2.50
N GLN A 329 -18.52 -3.97 1.30
CA GLN A 329 -19.15 -5.24 0.92
C GLN A 329 -18.26 -6.04 -0.04
N GLU A 330 -17.45 -5.38 -0.84
CA GLU A 330 -16.50 -5.96 -1.79
C GLU A 330 -15.24 -5.09 -1.86
N ASN A 331 -14.08 -5.72 -1.98
CA ASN A 331 -12.80 -4.99 -2.08
C ASN A 331 -12.73 -4.04 -3.29
N MET A 332 -13.36 -4.39 -4.41
CA MET A 332 -13.38 -3.53 -5.58
C MET A 332 -13.99 -2.14 -5.32
N GLN A 333 -14.85 -1.98 -4.29
CA GLN A 333 -15.44 -0.69 -3.94
C GLN A 333 -14.37 0.32 -3.45
N VAL A 334 -13.42 -0.16 -2.65
CA VAL A 334 -12.34 0.69 -2.14
C VAL A 334 -11.25 0.89 -3.20
N VAL A 335 -11.01 -0.11 -4.06
CA VAL A 335 -10.11 0.03 -5.21
C VAL A 335 -10.62 1.14 -6.13
N ASN A 336 -11.89 1.08 -6.55
CA ASN A 336 -12.49 2.12 -7.40
C ASN A 336 -12.39 3.51 -6.75
N LYS A 337 -12.65 3.63 -5.44
CA LYS A 337 -12.57 4.89 -4.72
C LYS A 337 -11.17 5.54 -4.78
N ILE A 338 -10.12 4.75 -4.70
CA ILE A 338 -8.75 5.26 -4.80
C ILE A 338 -8.38 5.55 -6.25
N ILE A 339 -8.85 4.77 -7.21
CA ILE A 339 -8.69 5.07 -8.65
C ILE A 339 -9.35 6.40 -8.99
N ASP A 340 -10.62 6.61 -8.59
CA ASP A 340 -11.34 7.87 -8.79
C ASP A 340 -10.57 9.08 -8.20
N PHE A 341 -9.93 8.88 -7.04
CA PHE A 341 -9.09 9.90 -6.43
C PHE A 341 -7.82 10.17 -7.26
N CYS A 342 -7.15 9.14 -7.74
CA CYS A 342 -5.98 9.29 -8.62
C CYS A 342 -6.35 10.03 -9.91
N GLU A 343 -7.47 9.68 -10.52
CA GLU A 343 -8.00 10.38 -11.70
C GLU A 343 -8.29 11.85 -11.41
N LEU A 344 -8.91 12.14 -10.24
CA LEU A 344 -9.23 13.52 -9.83
C LEU A 344 -7.98 14.41 -9.74
N ILE A 345 -6.86 13.88 -9.28
CA ILE A 345 -5.60 14.62 -9.15
C ILE A 345 -4.70 14.48 -10.38
N GLY A 346 -5.11 13.72 -11.40
CA GLY A 346 -4.35 13.50 -12.64
C GLY A 346 -3.17 12.56 -12.47
N ARG A 347 -3.13 11.71 -11.43
CA ARG A 347 -2.07 10.73 -11.19
C ARG A 347 -2.44 9.38 -11.80
N GLU A 348 -1.52 8.79 -12.56
CA GLU A 348 -1.71 7.46 -13.15
C GLU A 348 -1.70 6.35 -12.09
N VAL A 349 -2.56 5.34 -12.28
CA VAL A 349 -2.52 4.07 -11.52
C VAL A 349 -1.68 3.06 -12.30
N ALA A 350 -0.72 2.43 -11.62
CA ALA A 350 0.18 1.48 -12.24
C ALA A 350 -0.55 0.24 -12.75
N THR A 351 -0.18 -0.22 -13.95
CA THR A 351 -0.50 -1.58 -14.41
C THR A 351 0.35 -2.61 -13.67
N PRO A 352 0.02 -3.91 -13.70
CA PRO A 352 0.87 -4.95 -13.10
C PRO A 352 2.29 -4.97 -13.65
N ASP A 353 2.49 -4.70 -14.94
CA ASP A 353 3.84 -4.62 -15.52
C ASP A 353 4.61 -3.41 -15.00
N GLN A 354 3.97 -2.23 -14.95
CA GLN A 354 4.58 -1.06 -14.32
C GLN A 354 4.87 -1.30 -12.82
N ALA A 355 4.00 -2.02 -12.11
CA ALA A 355 4.23 -2.38 -10.72
C ALA A 355 5.46 -3.29 -10.56
N ARG A 356 5.65 -4.27 -11.46
CA ARG A 356 6.86 -5.09 -11.48
C ARG A 356 8.11 -4.27 -11.74
N ASP A 357 8.05 -3.35 -12.69
CA ASP A 357 9.17 -2.46 -13.01
C ASP A 357 9.51 -1.55 -11.81
N ILE A 358 8.51 -0.93 -11.18
CA ILE A 358 8.69 -0.07 -10.00
C ILE A 358 9.31 -0.87 -8.83
N LEU A 359 8.82 -2.09 -8.60
CA LEU A 359 9.29 -2.95 -7.50
C LEU A 359 10.61 -3.68 -7.83
N GLY A 360 11.07 -3.66 -9.08
CA GLY A 360 12.24 -4.41 -9.52
C GLY A 360 12.01 -5.94 -9.51
N ILE A 361 10.78 -6.38 -9.76
CA ILE A 361 10.40 -7.79 -9.77
C ILE A 361 10.75 -8.42 -11.13
N GLN A 362 11.51 -9.51 -11.08
CA GLN A 362 11.77 -10.34 -12.25
C GLN A 362 10.81 -11.55 -12.26
N VAL A 363 10.05 -11.68 -13.34
CA VAL A 363 9.18 -12.86 -13.54
C VAL A 363 10.03 -13.97 -14.11
N SER A 364 10.13 -15.08 -13.39
CA SER A 364 10.88 -16.29 -13.79
C SER A 364 10.02 -17.25 -14.61
#